data_f59fcc49667bf31248ec757d31d81ffa
#
_entry.id   f59fcc49667bf31248ec757d31d81ffa
#
_cell.length_a   1.000
_cell.length_b   1.000
_cell.length_c   1.000
_cell.angle_alpha   90.00
_cell.angle_beta   90.00
_cell.angle_gamma   90.00
#
_symmetry.space_group_name_H-M   'P 1'
#
loop_
_entity.id
_entity.type
_entity.pdbx_description
1 polymer ?
#
loop_
_entity_poly.entity_id
_entity_poly.type
_entity_poly.pdbx_seq_one_letter_code
_entity_poly.pdbx_strand_id
1 'polypeptide(L)'
;MLINIKKILADNPSPSTYEGTNTFILGNENLVIIDPGPDSDKHLNKLINYIRNRKVELIVATHHHADHIGLLHKLSLITNSPIFIGQSQINTFYKYDSRLEERCSLFESSIRSKEFRFNCFKFTKW
;
A
#
# COMPACT_ATOMS: atom_id res chain seq x y z
N MET A 1 -20.45 -4.99 10.16
CA MET A 1 -20.25 -4.48 8.79
C MET A 1 -19.19 -5.32 8.11
N LEU A 2 -19.50 -5.85 6.94
CA LEU A 2 -18.54 -6.63 6.16
C LEU A 2 -17.62 -5.69 5.37
N ILE A 3 -16.31 -5.89 5.51
CA ILE A 3 -15.33 -5.16 4.71
C ILE A 3 -15.18 -5.86 3.36
N ASN A 4 -15.33 -5.11 2.29
CA ASN A 4 -15.06 -5.62 0.95
C ASN A 4 -13.56 -5.81 0.76
N ILE A 5 -13.18 -6.99 0.26
CA ILE A 5 -11.79 -7.32 -0.04
C ILE A 5 -11.69 -7.63 -1.53
N LYS A 6 -10.94 -6.82 -2.26
CA LYS A 6 -10.62 -7.04 -3.67
C LYS A 6 -9.19 -7.50 -3.83
N LYS A 7 -9.00 -8.58 -4.55
CA LYS A 7 -7.68 -9.06 -4.95
C LYS A 7 -7.43 -8.69 -6.41
N ILE A 8 -6.32 -8.04 -6.69
CA ILE A 8 -5.88 -7.71 -8.06
C ILE A 8 -4.55 -8.39 -8.31
N LEU A 9 -4.51 -9.26 -9.31
CA LEU A 9 -3.33 -10.02 -9.68
C LEU A 9 -2.48 -9.24 -10.66
N ALA A 10 -1.18 -9.11 -10.37
CA ALA A 10 -0.21 -8.57 -11.31
C ALA A 10 0.15 -9.62 -12.37
N ASP A 11 0.47 -9.16 -13.56
CA ASP A 11 0.88 -10.03 -14.66
C ASP A 11 2.40 -10.22 -14.63
N ASN A 12 2.88 -10.92 -13.59
CA ASN A 12 4.30 -11.20 -13.38
C ASN A 12 4.53 -12.66 -12.94
N PRO A 13 4.04 -13.65 -13.72
CA PRO A 13 4.19 -15.05 -13.34
C PRO A 13 5.66 -15.46 -13.32
N SER A 14 6.06 -16.21 -12.31
CA SER A 14 7.41 -16.77 -12.16
C SER A 14 7.39 -17.93 -11.17
N PRO A 15 8.50 -18.70 -11.03
CA PRO A 15 8.60 -19.72 -9.98
C PRO A 15 8.40 -19.16 -8.56
N SER A 16 8.75 -17.88 -8.33
CA SER A 16 8.58 -17.23 -7.01
C SER A 16 7.20 -16.65 -6.78
N THR A 17 6.50 -16.25 -7.84
CA THR A 17 5.22 -15.55 -7.77
C THR A 17 4.03 -16.40 -8.25
N TYR A 18 4.30 -17.59 -8.77
CA TYR A 18 3.29 -18.48 -9.39
C TYR A 18 2.53 -17.76 -10.51
N GLU A 19 1.24 -17.50 -10.32
CA GLU A 19 0.41 -16.77 -11.30
C GLU A 19 0.70 -15.27 -11.32
N GLY A 20 1.31 -14.76 -10.26
CA GLY A 20 1.67 -13.36 -10.10
C GLY A 20 1.51 -12.90 -8.65
N THR A 21 1.90 -11.66 -8.39
CA THR A 21 1.78 -11.03 -7.07
C THR A 21 0.37 -10.50 -6.87
N ASN A 22 -0.20 -10.72 -5.68
CA ASN A 22 -1.51 -10.21 -5.32
C ASN A 22 -1.41 -8.86 -4.59
N THR A 23 -2.16 -7.89 -5.09
CA THR A 23 -2.48 -6.66 -4.36
C THR A 23 -3.87 -6.82 -3.74
N PHE A 24 -3.99 -6.53 -2.45
CA PHE A 24 -5.29 -6.54 -1.77
C PHE A 24 -5.77 -5.12 -1.53
N ILE A 25 -7.03 -4.87 -1.82
CA ILE A 25 -7.68 -3.58 -1.58
C ILE A 25 -8.87 -3.79 -0.66
N LEU A 26 -8.82 -3.17 0.51
CA LEU A 26 -9.85 -3.27 1.53
C LEU A 26 -10.72 -2.03 1.53
N GLY A 27 -12.01 -2.21 1.72
CA GLY A 27 -12.97 -1.14 1.90
C GLY A 27 -13.93 -0.94 0.73
N ASN A 28 -14.88 -0.03 0.90
CA ASN A 28 -15.89 0.30 -0.10
C ASN A 28 -15.69 1.71 -0.66
N GLU A 29 -15.84 2.74 0.15
CA GLU A 29 -15.66 4.14 -0.24
C GLU A 29 -14.28 4.65 0.09
N ASN A 30 -13.75 4.25 1.26
CA ASN A 30 -12.40 4.55 1.70
C ASN A 30 -11.59 3.26 1.64
N LEU A 31 -10.43 3.31 0.99
CA LEU A 31 -9.66 2.13 0.64
C LEU A 31 -8.35 2.07 1.41
N VAL A 32 -7.92 0.86 1.72
CA VAL A 32 -6.56 0.53 2.14
C VAL A 32 -5.97 -0.42 1.13
N ILE A 33 -4.77 -0.12 0.66
CA ILE A 33 -4.08 -0.96 -0.33
C ILE A 33 -2.92 -1.68 0.35
N ILE A 34 -2.86 -2.98 0.18
CA ILE A 34 -1.79 -3.82 0.73
C ILE A 34 -0.96 -4.38 -0.41
N ASP A 35 0.34 -4.13 -0.37
CA ASP A 35 1.31 -4.57 -1.37
C ASP A 35 0.93 -4.17 -2.79
N PRO A 36 1.18 -2.92 -3.21
CA PRO A 36 0.72 -2.39 -4.49
C PRO A 36 1.31 -3.08 -5.72
N GLY A 37 2.30 -3.94 -5.55
CA GLY A 37 2.79 -4.80 -6.60
C GLY A 37 4.06 -4.29 -7.31
N PRO A 38 4.45 -5.01 -8.38
CA PRO A 38 5.66 -4.69 -9.14
C PRO A 38 5.54 -3.35 -9.87
N ASP A 39 6.68 -2.75 -10.20
CA ASP A 39 6.72 -1.52 -11.00
C ASP A 39 6.34 -1.84 -12.46
N SER A 40 5.05 -1.91 -12.68
CA SER A 40 4.41 -2.25 -13.95
C SER A 40 3.28 -1.26 -14.24
N ASP A 41 3.33 -0.61 -15.38
CA ASP A 41 2.28 0.32 -15.81
C ASP A 41 0.95 -0.42 -15.99
N LYS A 42 0.98 -1.65 -16.48
CA LYS A 42 -0.20 -2.47 -16.63
C LYS A 42 -0.89 -2.74 -15.30
N HIS A 43 -0.11 -3.10 -14.27
CA HIS A 43 -0.65 -3.32 -12.93
C HIS A 43 -1.13 -2.02 -12.29
N LEU A 44 -0.37 -0.94 -12.44
CA LEU A 44 -0.78 0.38 -11.96
C LEU A 44 -2.13 0.79 -12.56
N ASN A 45 -2.33 0.60 -13.86
CA ASN A 45 -3.59 0.93 -14.51
C ASN A 45 -4.75 0.10 -13.97
N LYS A 46 -4.54 -1.18 -13.67
CA LYS A 46 -5.57 -2.01 -13.01
C LYS A 46 -5.96 -1.44 -11.64
N LEU A 47 -4.97 -1.02 -10.85
CA LEU A 47 -5.22 -0.42 -9.53
C LEU A 47 -6.00 0.89 -9.67
N ILE A 48 -5.55 1.79 -10.53
CA ILE A 48 -6.19 3.10 -10.76
C ILE A 48 -7.64 2.92 -11.25
N ASN A 49 -7.87 2.00 -12.18
CA ASN A 49 -9.21 1.71 -12.69
C ASN A 49 -10.15 1.18 -11.61
N TYR A 50 -9.63 0.42 -10.65
CA TYR A 50 -10.43 -0.05 -9.52
C TYR A 50 -10.68 1.04 -8.49
N ILE A 51 -9.65 1.84 -8.17
CA ILE A 51 -9.73 2.92 -7.19
C ILE A 51 -10.73 4.01 -7.66
N ARG A 52 -10.64 4.43 -8.90
CA ARG A 52 -11.45 5.53 -9.47
C ARG A 52 -11.34 6.80 -8.63
N ASN A 53 -12.47 7.33 -8.17
CA ASN A 53 -12.55 8.56 -7.37
C ASN A 53 -12.57 8.30 -5.86
N ARG A 54 -12.38 7.05 -5.44
CA ARG A 54 -12.43 6.71 -4.03
C ARG A 54 -11.15 7.14 -3.32
N LYS A 55 -11.27 7.46 -2.06
CA LYS A 55 -10.14 7.88 -1.27
C LYS A 55 -9.32 6.66 -0.82
N VAL A 56 -8.02 6.70 -1.06
CA VAL A 56 -7.07 5.75 -0.49
C VAL A 56 -6.52 6.34 0.81
N GLU A 57 -6.91 5.74 1.93
CA GLU A 57 -6.53 6.22 3.26
C GLU A 57 -5.09 5.84 3.61
N LEU A 58 -4.64 4.67 3.15
CA LEU A 58 -3.37 4.11 3.54
C LEU A 58 -2.89 3.09 2.51
N ILE A 59 -1.59 3.05 2.29
CA ILE A 59 -0.93 1.96 1.55
C ILE A 59 -0.01 1.24 2.52
N VAL A 60 -0.17 -0.07 2.63
CA VAL A 60 0.59 -0.92 3.55
C VAL A 60 1.56 -1.79 2.76
N ALA A 61 2.80 -1.83 3.19
CA ALA A 61 3.79 -2.76 2.67
C ALA A 61 4.07 -3.85 3.72
N THR A 62 3.90 -5.11 3.33
CA THR A 62 4.12 -6.25 4.23
C THR A 62 5.59 -6.64 4.32
N HIS A 63 6.31 -6.55 3.20
CA HIS A 63 7.74 -6.84 3.12
C HIS A 63 8.38 -6.11 1.93
N HIS A 64 9.72 -6.15 1.83
CA HIS A 64 10.48 -5.30 0.91
C HIS A 64 10.79 -5.91 -0.47
N HIS A 65 10.19 -7.01 -0.85
CA HIS A 65 10.40 -7.61 -2.16
C HIS A 65 9.83 -6.71 -3.28
N ALA A 66 10.61 -6.53 -4.34
CA ALA A 66 10.28 -5.60 -5.42
C ALA A 66 8.94 -5.87 -6.09
N ASP A 67 8.53 -7.13 -6.18
CA ASP A 67 7.25 -7.53 -6.76
C ASP A 67 6.04 -7.14 -5.89
N HIS A 68 6.26 -6.74 -4.63
CA HIS A 68 5.22 -6.26 -3.72
C HIS A 68 5.23 -4.74 -3.54
N ILE A 69 6.40 -4.09 -3.67
CA ILE A 69 6.55 -2.67 -3.33
C ILE A 69 7.03 -1.79 -4.48
N GLY A 70 7.20 -2.34 -5.68
CA GLY A 70 7.67 -1.56 -6.83
C GLY A 70 6.83 -0.32 -7.12
N LEU A 71 5.52 -0.37 -6.92
CA LEU A 71 4.60 0.75 -7.11
C LEU A 71 4.36 1.58 -5.84
N LEU A 72 4.97 1.24 -4.71
CA LEU A 72 4.64 1.83 -3.41
C LEU A 72 4.76 3.37 -3.42
N HIS A 73 5.89 3.89 -3.85
CA HIS A 73 6.11 5.34 -3.91
C HIS A 73 5.20 6.01 -4.95
N LYS A 74 5.16 5.47 -6.16
CA LYS A 74 4.38 6.03 -7.27
C LYS A 74 2.90 6.10 -6.92
N LEU A 75 2.34 5.01 -6.40
CA LEU A 75 0.92 4.97 -6.03
C LEU A 75 0.61 5.93 -4.88
N SER A 76 1.49 6.02 -3.90
CA SER A 76 1.38 6.98 -2.79
C SER A 76 1.29 8.43 -3.27
N LEU A 77 2.09 8.80 -4.27
CA LEU A 77 2.03 10.13 -4.86
C LEU A 77 0.73 10.35 -5.64
N ILE A 78 0.33 9.39 -6.47
CA ILE A 78 -0.88 9.51 -7.30
C ILE A 78 -2.13 9.66 -6.44
N THR A 79 -2.23 8.87 -5.37
CA THR A 79 -3.40 8.84 -4.49
C THR A 79 -3.30 9.83 -3.33
N ASN A 80 -2.17 10.48 -3.17
CA ASN A 80 -1.84 11.34 -2.03
C ASN A 80 -2.08 10.63 -0.69
N SER A 81 -1.62 9.40 -0.59
CA SER A 81 -1.84 8.53 0.57
C SER A 81 -0.55 8.30 1.35
N PRO A 82 -0.59 8.25 2.68
CA PRO A 82 0.56 7.85 3.48
C PRO A 82 0.87 6.37 3.30
N ILE A 83 2.12 5.99 3.63
CA ILE A 83 2.60 4.62 3.59
C ILE A 83 2.86 4.13 5.02
N PHE A 84 2.42 2.92 5.31
CA PHE A 84 2.76 2.22 6.54
C PHE A 84 3.67 1.03 6.27
N ILE A 85 4.77 0.99 7.01
CA ILE A 85 5.76 -0.09 7.00
C ILE A 85 6.02 -0.48 8.44
N GLY A 86 6.09 -1.77 8.74
CA GLY A 86 6.43 -2.25 10.07
C GLY A 86 7.78 -1.70 10.53
N GLN A 87 7.85 -1.18 11.76
CA GLN A 87 9.03 -0.49 12.29
C GLN A 87 10.30 -1.35 12.24
N SER A 88 10.20 -2.64 12.45
CA SER A 88 11.33 -3.56 12.41
C SER A 88 12.01 -3.66 11.03
N GLN A 89 11.34 -3.25 9.98
CA GLN A 89 11.83 -3.35 8.60
C GLN A 89 12.06 -1.99 7.94
N ILE A 90 11.78 -0.91 8.63
CA ILE A 90 11.77 0.44 8.04
C ILE A 90 13.12 0.82 7.39
N ASN A 91 14.23 0.48 8.02
CA ASN A 91 15.56 0.78 7.48
C ASN A 91 15.85 -0.01 6.20
N THR A 92 15.36 -1.24 6.08
CA THR A 92 15.49 -2.05 4.87
C THR A 92 14.73 -1.42 3.71
N PHE A 93 13.51 -0.94 3.97
CA PHE A 93 12.73 -0.24 2.97
C PHE A 93 13.41 1.05 2.50
N TYR A 94 13.97 1.84 3.41
CA TYR A 94 14.64 3.10 3.06
C TYR A 94 15.92 2.87 2.27
N LYS A 95 16.63 1.76 2.49
CA LYS A 95 17.75 1.36 1.64
C LYS A 95 17.30 0.98 0.23
N TYR A 96 16.13 0.35 0.12
CA TYR A 96 15.54 0.01 -1.18
C TYR A 96 15.11 1.27 -1.94
N ASP A 97 14.42 2.19 -1.27
CA ASP A 97 13.95 3.44 -1.85
C ASP A 97 13.87 4.53 -0.76
N SER A 98 14.86 5.44 -0.75
CA SER A 98 14.92 6.53 0.25
C SER A 98 13.73 7.48 0.19
N ARG A 99 13.02 7.56 -0.95
CA ARG A 99 11.84 8.41 -1.10
C ARG A 99 10.67 7.96 -0.23
N LEU A 100 10.69 6.71 0.25
CA LEU A 100 9.64 6.16 1.11
C LEU A 100 9.61 6.82 2.48
N GLU A 101 10.72 7.36 2.96
CA GLU A 101 10.79 8.01 4.28
C GLU A 101 9.80 9.16 4.42
N GLU A 102 9.74 10.04 3.43
CA GLU A 102 8.79 11.16 3.43
C GLU A 102 7.34 10.67 3.49
N ARG A 103 7.01 9.64 2.71
CA ARG A 103 5.65 9.11 2.66
C ARG A 103 5.24 8.40 3.94
N CYS A 104 6.19 7.74 4.62
CA CYS A 104 5.97 7.13 5.93
C CYS A 104 5.78 8.19 7.03
N SER A 105 6.49 9.31 6.96
CA SER A 105 6.33 10.42 7.90
C SER A 105 4.92 10.99 7.89
N LEU A 106 4.24 10.99 6.74
CA LEU A 106 2.85 11.43 6.64
C LEU A 106 1.91 10.57 7.47
N PHE A 107 2.15 9.26 7.52
CA PHE A 107 1.35 8.36 8.34
C PHE A 107 1.47 8.69 9.83
N GLU A 108 2.69 8.91 10.33
CA GLU A 108 2.91 9.30 11.73
C GLU A 108 2.24 10.62 12.08
N SER A 109 2.36 11.61 11.20
CA SER A 109 1.71 12.91 11.37
C SER A 109 0.20 12.78 11.42
N SER A 110 -0.38 11.98 10.54
CA SER A 110 -1.84 11.72 10.49
C SER A 110 -2.34 11.05 11.76
N ILE A 111 -1.58 10.10 12.32
CA ILE A 111 -1.93 9.45 13.59
C ILE A 111 -1.87 10.45 14.75
N ARG A 112 -0.83 11.28 14.82
CA ARG A 112 -0.66 12.28 15.89
C ARG A 112 -1.77 13.34 15.85
N SER A 113 -2.21 13.77 14.67
CA SER A 113 -3.28 14.76 14.50
C SER A 113 -4.68 14.18 14.69
N LYS A 114 -4.80 12.87 14.88
CA LYS A 114 -6.08 12.13 14.96
C LYS A 114 -6.96 12.28 13.71
N GLU A 115 -6.40 12.71 12.60
CA GLU A 115 -7.09 12.78 11.31
C GLU A 115 -7.36 11.39 10.73
N PHE A 116 -6.58 10.40 11.20
CA PHE A 116 -6.67 9.03 10.75
C PHE A 116 -7.60 8.24 11.69
N ARG A 117 -8.82 8.00 11.25
CA ARG A 117 -9.78 7.19 11.99
C ARG A 117 -10.07 5.88 11.25
N PHE A 118 -9.30 4.86 11.59
CA PHE A 118 -9.66 3.48 11.23
C PHE A 118 -10.51 2.90 12.34
N ASN A 119 -11.80 2.73 12.08
CA ASN A 119 -12.72 2.09 13.03
C ASN A 119 -12.41 0.60 13.26
N CYS A 120 -11.54 0.01 12.47
CA CYS A 120 -11.28 -1.43 12.48
C CYS A 120 -9.88 -1.82 12.95
N PHE A 121 -8.94 -0.89 13.10
CA PHE A 121 -7.56 -1.22 13.51
C PHE A 121 -7.15 -0.37 14.71
N LYS A 122 -6.94 -1.04 15.83
CA LYS A 122 -6.20 -0.43 16.93
C LYS A 122 -4.72 -0.63 16.63
N PHE A 123 -4.06 0.43 16.19
CA PHE A 123 -2.60 0.42 16.10
C PHE A 123 -2.06 0.53 17.53
N THR A 124 -1.52 -0.57 18.03
CA THR A 124 -0.75 -0.52 19.26
C THR A 124 0.62 0.06 18.96
N LYS A 125 1.14 0.92 19.84
CA LYS A 125 2.53 1.36 19.78
C LYS A 125 3.43 0.13 19.79
N TRP A 126 4.20 0.00 18.73
CA TRP A 126 5.25 -0.99 18.67
C TRP A 126 6.48 -0.53 19.43
#